data_faaff0ba9abd5f93fb3442d3aac94e1a
#
_entry.id   faaff0ba9abd5f93fb3442d3aac94e1a
#
_cell.length_a   1.000
_cell.length_b   1.000
_cell.length_c   1.000
_cell.angle_alpha   90.00
_cell.angle_beta   90.00
_cell.angle_gamma   90.00
#
_symmetry.space_group_name_H-M   'P 1'
#
loop_
_entity.id
_entity.type
_entity.pdbx_description
1 polymer ?
#
loop_
_entity_poly.entity_id
_entity_poly.type
_entity_poly.pdbx_seq_one_letter_code
_entity_poly.pdbx_strand_id
1 'polypeptide(L)'
;MSRKPDEVRRSRPVDPAKVEAIHSRLGGVRVEHGDPEDADSDTLIAQFHEIRGGRNRVQAIYSKLSPRLGQLRADLARIEAVIAAESAELSLPEKQALNGCKNETQRKAKLRALLREWHEARDEVRADLYLVEEVVAHAKWIREELRCAFDEASRILTSIDLGHKFER
;
A
#
# COMPACT_ATOMS: atom_id res chain seq x y z
N MET A 1 -27.75 -14.21 15.94
CA MET A 1 -27.80 -12.78 15.49
C MET A 1 -26.79 -12.65 14.36
N SER A 2 -27.23 -12.45 13.14
CA SER A 2 -26.33 -12.24 12.00
C SER A 2 -25.65 -10.87 12.13
N ARG A 3 -24.33 -10.83 12.19
CA ARG A 3 -23.56 -9.58 12.19
C ARG A 3 -23.68 -8.92 10.82
N LYS A 4 -23.71 -7.60 10.77
CA LYS A 4 -23.70 -6.87 9.51
C LYS A 4 -22.24 -6.63 9.05
N PRO A 5 -21.97 -6.55 7.74
CA PRO A 5 -20.62 -6.28 7.23
C PRO A 5 -19.97 -5.03 7.83
N ASP A 6 -20.72 -3.97 8.02
CA ASP A 6 -20.26 -2.69 8.60
C ASP A 6 -19.77 -2.82 10.05
N GLU A 7 -20.30 -3.78 10.81
CA GLU A 7 -19.87 -4.08 12.18
C GLU A 7 -18.50 -4.78 12.23
N VAL A 8 -18.14 -5.46 11.15
CA VAL A 8 -16.88 -6.23 11.03
C VAL A 8 -15.79 -5.39 10.41
N ARG A 9 -16.13 -4.51 9.47
CA ARG A 9 -15.21 -3.56 8.86
C ARG A 9 -14.89 -2.44 9.85
N ARG A 10 -13.64 -2.35 10.30
CA ARG A 10 -13.16 -1.30 11.22
C ARG A 10 -12.51 -0.13 10.49
N SER A 11 -12.07 -0.36 9.28
CA SER A 11 -11.44 0.67 8.46
C SER A 11 -12.50 1.50 7.71
N ARG A 12 -12.30 2.82 7.63
CA ARG A 12 -13.12 3.69 6.78
C ARG A 12 -12.83 3.40 5.30
N PRO A 13 -13.79 3.60 4.38
CA PRO A 13 -13.51 3.55 2.96
C PRO A 13 -12.34 4.45 2.56
N VAL A 14 -11.59 4.03 1.57
CA VAL A 14 -10.49 4.81 1.00
C VAL A 14 -11.09 5.80 0.01
N ASP A 15 -10.66 7.05 0.09
CA ASP A 15 -11.04 8.08 -0.86
C ASP A 15 -10.04 8.04 -2.05
N PRO A 16 -10.47 7.59 -3.25
CA PRO A 16 -9.58 7.45 -4.41
C PRO A 16 -8.89 8.77 -4.77
N ALA A 17 -9.58 9.92 -4.65
CA ALA A 17 -9.01 11.22 -4.96
C ALA A 17 -7.85 11.58 -4.03
N LYS A 18 -7.92 11.19 -2.75
CA LYS A 18 -6.80 11.38 -1.82
C LYS A 18 -5.62 10.48 -2.15
N VAL A 19 -5.89 9.26 -2.58
CA VAL A 19 -4.85 8.31 -3.01
C VAL A 19 -4.13 8.84 -4.25
N GLU A 20 -4.88 9.31 -5.24
CA GLU A 20 -4.33 9.92 -6.46
C GLU A 20 -3.51 11.18 -6.16
N ALA A 21 -3.98 12.04 -5.25
CA ALA A 21 -3.22 13.22 -4.82
C ALA A 21 -1.89 12.84 -4.13
N ILE A 22 -1.86 11.75 -3.38
CA ILE A 22 -0.62 11.23 -2.78
C ILE A 22 0.29 10.67 -3.87
N HIS A 23 -0.25 9.93 -4.84
CA HIS A 23 0.49 9.36 -5.97
C HIS A 23 1.15 10.45 -6.82
N SER A 24 0.41 11.53 -7.11
CA SER A 24 0.93 12.71 -7.82
C SER A 24 2.06 13.41 -7.04
N ARG A 25 1.95 13.51 -5.71
CA ARG A 25 3.03 14.07 -4.87
C ARG A 25 4.29 13.18 -4.87
N LEU A 26 4.13 11.87 -4.93
CA LEU A 26 5.25 10.95 -5.06
C LEU A 26 5.95 11.09 -6.41
N GLY A 27 5.17 11.20 -7.50
CA GLY A 27 5.70 11.42 -8.85
C GLY A 27 6.46 12.74 -9.02
N GLY A 28 6.21 13.74 -8.16
CA GLY A 28 6.96 14.99 -8.11
C GLY A 28 8.29 14.90 -7.35
N VAL A 29 8.60 13.78 -6.72
CA VAL A 29 9.90 13.55 -6.07
C VAL A 29 10.83 12.96 -7.13
N ARG A 30 11.56 13.83 -7.83
CA ARG A 30 12.59 13.42 -8.78
C ARG A 30 13.96 13.60 -8.15
N VAL A 31 14.86 12.68 -8.44
CA VAL A 31 16.29 12.83 -8.18
C VAL A 31 16.91 13.18 -9.53
N GLU A 32 17.31 14.41 -9.72
CA GLU A 32 18.13 14.78 -10.86
C GLU A 32 19.56 14.33 -10.56
N HIS A 33 20.00 13.31 -11.25
CA HIS A 33 21.40 12.90 -11.24
C HIS A 33 22.15 13.89 -12.13
N GLY A 34 22.78 14.89 -11.50
CA GLY A 34 23.81 15.66 -12.19
C GLY A 34 25.02 14.76 -12.46
N ASP A 35 25.77 15.05 -13.53
CA ASP A 35 27.01 14.31 -13.79
C ASP A 35 27.98 14.57 -12.61
N PRO A 36 28.37 13.54 -11.85
CA PRO A 36 29.20 13.74 -10.66
C PRO A 36 30.61 14.22 -10.99
N GLU A 37 31.08 14.08 -12.25
CA GLU A 37 32.41 14.51 -12.66
C GLU A 37 32.52 16.03 -12.82
N ASP A 38 31.40 16.74 -13.08
CA ASP A 38 31.36 18.20 -13.32
C ASP A 38 30.78 19.01 -12.14
N ALA A 39 30.33 18.35 -11.06
CA ALA A 39 29.70 19.02 -9.95
C ALA A 39 30.69 19.58 -8.94
N ASP A 40 30.62 20.89 -8.69
CA ASP A 40 31.33 21.53 -7.58
C ASP A 40 30.76 21.11 -6.21
N SER A 41 31.51 21.34 -5.14
CA SER A 41 31.11 20.97 -3.77
C SER A 41 29.77 21.58 -3.35
N ASP A 42 29.46 22.80 -3.79
CA ASP A 42 28.25 23.52 -3.40
C ASP A 42 27.03 22.91 -4.08
N THR A 43 27.16 22.54 -5.35
CA THR A 43 26.13 21.81 -6.11
C THR A 43 25.85 20.45 -5.50
N LEU A 44 26.87 19.69 -5.11
CA LEU A 44 26.71 18.40 -4.44
C LEU A 44 26.03 18.52 -3.07
N ILE A 45 26.37 19.54 -2.28
CA ILE A 45 25.72 19.82 -1.00
C ILE A 45 24.25 20.16 -1.20
N ALA A 46 23.91 20.98 -2.20
CA ALA A 46 22.54 21.32 -2.54
C ALA A 46 21.73 20.07 -2.92
N GLN A 47 22.26 19.21 -3.81
CA GLN A 47 21.66 17.93 -4.18
C GLN A 47 21.45 17.03 -2.96
N PHE A 48 22.42 16.94 -2.07
CA PHE A 48 22.32 16.15 -0.85
C PHE A 48 21.16 16.62 0.06
N HIS A 49 20.98 17.93 0.20
CA HIS A 49 19.86 18.49 0.95
C HIS A 49 18.51 18.20 0.29
N GLU A 50 18.45 18.23 -1.04
CA GLU A 50 17.24 17.91 -1.80
C GLU A 50 16.86 16.42 -1.66
N ILE A 51 17.83 15.51 -1.82
CA ILE A 51 17.65 14.07 -1.60
C ILE A 51 17.14 13.79 -0.18
N ARG A 52 17.74 14.43 0.83
CA ARG A 52 17.32 14.30 2.22
C ARG A 52 15.88 14.79 2.43
N GLY A 53 15.53 15.93 1.82
CA GLY A 53 14.17 16.48 1.82
C GLY A 53 13.16 15.51 1.17
N GLY A 54 13.50 14.94 0.02
CA GLY A 54 12.74 13.91 -0.68
C GLY A 54 12.50 12.68 0.19
N ARG A 55 13.54 12.13 0.80
CA ARG A 55 13.45 11.00 1.73
C ARG A 55 12.47 11.26 2.87
N ASN A 56 12.53 12.42 3.50
CA ASN A 56 11.64 12.76 4.60
C ASN A 56 10.18 12.84 4.15
N ARG A 57 9.91 13.42 2.97
CA ARG A 57 8.55 13.47 2.39
C ARG A 57 8.00 12.08 2.11
N VAL A 58 8.77 11.22 1.45
CA VAL A 58 8.36 9.84 1.13
C VAL A 58 8.18 9.02 2.39
N GLN A 59 9.08 9.14 3.37
CA GLN A 59 8.96 8.45 4.65
C GLN A 59 7.69 8.87 5.41
N ALA A 60 7.32 10.15 5.40
CA ALA A 60 6.09 10.62 6.01
C ALA A 60 4.83 10.04 5.36
N ILE A 61 4.82 9.91 4.02
CA ILE A 61 3.73 9.25 3.28
C ILE A 61 3.67 7.76 3.65
N TYR A 62 4.79 7.07 3.58
CA TYR A 62 4.88 5.63 3.91
C TYR A 62 4.39 5.34 5.34
N SER A 63 4.83 6.14 6.31
CA SER A 63 4.44 5.98 7.72
C SER A 63 2.94 6.17 7.96
N LYS A 64 2.26 6.98 7.14
CA LYS A 64 0.79 7.16 7.22
C LYS A 64 0.03 6.02 6.56
N LEU A 65 0.53 5.50 5.45
CA LEU A 65 -0.17 4.48 4.66
C LEU A 65 0.07 3.05 5.14
N SER A 66 1.25 2.75 5.70
CA SER A 66 1.59 1.40 6.15
C SER A 66 0.64 0.84 7.23
N PRO A 67 0.26 1.59 8.29
CA PRO A 67 -0.76 1.14 9.24
C PRO A 67 -2.12 0.94 8.59
N ARG A 68 -2.48 1.79 7.62
CA ARG A 68 -3.73 1.70 6.88
C ARG A 68 -3.81 0.41 6.06
N LEU A 69 -2.71 0.07 5.39
CA LEU A 69 -2.57 -1.20 4.67
C LEU A 69 -2.78 -2.40 5.59
N GLY A 70 -2.18 -2.37 6.78
CA GLY A 70 -2.37 -3.41 7.80
C GLY A 70 -3.83 -3.55 8.25
N GLN A 71 -4.52 -2.42 8.45
CA GLN A 71 -5.94 -2.43 8.82
C GLN A 71 -6.83 -3.02 7.73
N LEU A 72 -6.62 -2.65 6.46
CA LEU A 72 -7.40 -3.19 5.34
C LEU A 72 -7.19 -4.70 5.15
N ARG A 73 -5.95 -5.19 5.29
CA ARG A 73 -5.66 -6.62 5.26
C ARG A 73 -6.35 -7.37 6.39
N ALA A 74 -6.36 -6.81 7.60
CA ALA A 74 -7.05 -7.40 8.74
C ALA A 74 -8.57 -7.39 8.56
N ASP A 75 -9.15 -6.34 7.95
CA ASP A 75 -10.59 -6.29 7.63
C ASP A 75 -10.96 -7.34 6.58
N LEU A 76 -10.16 -7.46 5.53
CA LEU A 76 -10.36 -8.46 4.49
C LEU A 76 -10.36 -9.88 5.11
N ALA A 77 -9.38 -10.20 5.92
CA ALA A 77 -9.29 -11.49 6.60
C ALA A 77 -10.51 -11.76 7.50
N ARG A 78 -10.99 -10.75 8.24
CA ARG A 78 -12.20 -10.89 9.07
C ARG A 78 -13.45 -11.16 8.26
N ILE A 79 -13.65 -10.41 7.16
CA ILE A 79 -14.81 -10.61 6.28
C ILE A 79 -14.75 -11.99 5.63
N GLU A 80 -13.61 -12.43 5.14
CA GLU A 80 -13.43 -13.77 4.56
C GLU A 80 -13.70 -14.89 5.57
N ALA A 81 -13.27 -14.72 6.81
CA ALA A 81 -13.59 -15.67 7.88
C ALA A 81 -15.09 -15.76 8.18
N VAL A 82 -15.80 -14.62 8.16
CA VAL A 82 -17.27 -14.62 8.32
C VAL A 82 -17.95 -15.29 7.13
N ILE A 83 -17.55 -15.00 5.90
CA ILE A 83 -18.07 -15.64 4.71
C ILE A 83 -17.90 -17.17 4.79
N ALA A 84 -16.73 -17.63 5.22
CA ALA A 84 -16.45 -19.04 5.37
C ALA A 84 -17.34 -19.69 6.45
N ALA A 85 -17.47 -19.07 7.62
CA ALA A 85 -18.30 -19.56 8.71
C ALA A 85 -19.79 -19.61 8.34
N GLU A 86 -20.33 -18.53 7.79
CA GLU A 86 -21.74 -18.46 7.35
C GLU A 86 -22.02 -19.45 6.21
N SER A 87 -21.07 -19.61 5.26
CA SER A 87 -21.19 -20.60 4.18
C SER A 87 -21.25 -22.02 4.72
N ALA A 88 -20.43 -22.35 5.72
CA ALA A 88 -20.43 -23.65 6.38
C ALA A 88 -21.78 -23.88 7.10
N GLU A 89 -22.25 -22.88 7.86
CA GLU A 89 -23.52 -22.98 8.58
C GLU A 89 -24.73 -23.14 7.62
N LEU A 90 -24.80 -22.34 6.55
CA LEU A 90 -25.86 -22.45 5.54
C LEU A 90 -25.83 -23.76 4.76
N SER A 91 -24.70 -24.44 4.73
CA SER A 91 -24.54 -25.75 4.08
C SER A 91 -25.04 -26.90 4.94
N LEU A 92 -25.35 -26.69 6.22
CA LEU A 92 -25.87 -27.71 7.11
C LEU A 92 -27.27 -28.16 6.65
N PRO A 93 -27.56 -29.48 6.63
CA PRO A 93 -28.87 -30.03 6.20
C PRO A 93 -30.06 -29.47 6.98
N GLU A 94 -29.84 -29.19 8.26
CA GLU A 94 -30.85 -28.67 9.20
C GLU A 94 -31.34 -27.27 8.83
N LYS A 95 -30.49 -26.42 8.21
CA LYS A 95 -30.86 -25.09 7.78
C LYS A 95 -31.74 -25.02 6.54
N GLN A 96 -31.81 -26.12 5.79
CA GLN A 96 -32.58 -26.22 4.53
C GLN A 96 -32.30 -25.07 3.52
N ALA A 97 -31.29 -24.27 3.75
CA ALA A 97 -30.95 -23.10 2.95
C ALA A 97 -30.65 -23.45 1.48
N LEU A 98 -30.11 -24.65 1.24
CA LEU A 98 -29.74 -25.14 -0.08
C LEU A 98 -30.75 -26.15 -0.66
N ASN A 99 -31.93 -26.30 -0.07
CA ASN A 99 -32.98 -27.18 -0.60
C ASN A 99 -33.35 -26.75 -2.03
N GLY A 100 -33.58 -27.78 -2.89
CA GLY A 100 -33.89 -27.58 -4.30
C GLY A 100 -32.68 -27.40 -5.22
N CYS A 101 -31.45 -27.31 -4.70
CA CYS A 101 -30.25 -27.28 -5.53
C CYS A 101 -29.87 -28.68 -6.00
N LYS A 102 -29.87 -28.89 -7.33
CA LYS A 102 -29.63 -30.19 -7.97
C LYS A 102 -28.13 -30.52 -8.16
N ASN A 103 -27.28 -29.52 -8.19
CA ASN A 103 -25.85 -29.65 -8.42
C ASN A 103 -25.03 -28.64 -7.62
N GLU A 104 -23.71 -28.83 -7.61
CA GLU A 104 -22.79 -28.00 -6.87
C GLU A 104 -22.77 -26.52 -7.37
N THR A 105 -22.91 -26.29 -8.67
CA THR A 105 -22.97 -24.95 -9.27
C THR A 105 -24.17 -24.17 -8.73
N GLN A 106 -25.34 -24.81 -8.67
CA GLN A 106 -26.55 -24.18 -8.09
C GLN A 106 -26.39 -23.89 -6.60
N ARG A 107 -25.75 -24.79 -5.84
CA ARG A 107 -25.45 -24.56 -4.41
C ARG A 107 -24.53 -23.39 -4.22
N LYS A 108 -23.43 -23.29 -4.98
CA LYS A 108 -22.49 -22.14 -4.94
C LYS A 108 -23.18 -20.83 -5.30
N ALA A 109 -24.00 -20.82 -6.37
CA ALA A 109 -24.74 -19.65 -6.77
C ALA A 109 -25.72 -19.17 -5.69
N LYS A 110 -26.44 -20.11 -5.07
CA LYS A 110 -27.39 -19.81 -4.00
C LYS A 110 -26.71 -19.30 -2.73
N LEU A 111 -25.57 -19.91 -2.32
CA LEU A 111 -24.75 -19.40 -1.21
C LEU A 111 -24.25 -17.98 -1.49
N ARG A 112 -23.74 -17.71 -2.69
CA ARG A 112 -23.30 -16.37 -3.08
C ARG A 112 -24.43 -15.35 -3.03
N ALA A 113 -25.65 -15.73 -3.42
CA ALA A 113 -26.82 -14.87 -3.33
C ALA A 113 -27.24 -14.57 -1.89
N LEU A 114 -27.19 -15.59 -1.01
CA LEU A 114 -27.49 -15.45 0.42
C LEU A 114 -26.45 -14.60 1.16
N LEU A 115 -25.19 -14.66 0.74
CA LEU A 115 -24.08 -13.93 1.33
C LEU A 115 -23.68 -12.67 0.51
N ARG A 116 -24.59 -12.16 -0.32
CA ARG A 116 -24.29 -11.08 -1.27
C ARG A 116 -23.68 -9.86 -0.61
N GLU A 117 -24.24 -9.38 0.49
CA GLU A 117 -23.75 -8.22 1.22
C GLU A 117 -22.32 -8.41 1.73
N TRP A 118 -21.99 -9.61 2.18
CA TRP A 118 -20.63 -9.97 2.61
C TRP A 118 -19.62 -10.00 1.46
N HIS A 119 -20.06 -10.51 0.31
CA HIS A 119 -19.22 -10.52 -0.90
C HIS A 119 -18.99 -9.10 -1.43
N GLU A 120 -20.01 -8.25 -1.42
CA GLU A 120 -19.91 -6.84 -1.80
C GLU A 120 -18.93 -6.11 -0.87
N ALA A 121 -19.08 -6.24 0.45
CA ALA A 121 -18.16 -5.66 1.42
C ALA A 121 -16.71 -6.16 1.27
N ARG A 122 -16.52 -7.44 0.97
CA ARG A 122 -15.18 -8.01 0.67
C ARG A 122 -14.57 -7.35 -0.55
N ASP A 123 -15.35 -7.21 -1.62
CA ASP A 123 -14.87 -6.69 -2.89
C ASP A 123 -14.55 -5.19 -2.79
N GLU A 124 -15.30 -4.42 -1.98
CA GLU A 124 -14.97 -3.04 -1.63
C GLU A 124 -13.64 -2.94 -0.87
N VAL A 125 -13.44 -3.76 0.16
CA VAL A 125 -12.19 -3.75 0.92
C VAL A 125 -11.01 -4.17 0.06
N ARG A 126 -11.20 -5.11 -0.89
CA ARG A 126 -10.17 -5.49 -1.87
C ARG A 126 -9.79 -4.35 -2.79
N ALA A 127 -10.77 -3.58 -3.27
CA ALA A 127 -10.53 -2.41 -4.09
C ALA A 127 -9.73 -1.34 -3.32
N ASP A 128 -10.13 -1.04 -2.07
CA ASP A 128 -9.42 -0.14 -1.19
C ASP A 128 -7.98 -0.61 -0.91
N LEU A 129 -7.82 -1.90 -0.67
CA LEU A 129 -6.51 -2.52 -0.43
C LEU A 129 -5.60 -2.35 -1.64
N TYR A 130 -6.09 -2.64 -2.84
CA TYR A 130 -5.33 -2.48 -4.08
C TYR A 130 -4.82 -1.05 -4.27
N LEU A 131 -5.68 -0.04 -4.10
CA LEU A 131 -5.31 1.37 -4.20
C LEU A 131 -4.19 1.75 -3.23
N VAL A 132 -4.28 1.30 -1.97
CA VAL A 132 -3.26 1.61 -0.96
C VAL A 132 -1.97 0.83 -1.20
N GLU A 133 -2.04 -0.43 -1.65
CA GLU A 133 -0.87 -1.25 -1.98
C GLU A 133 -0.05 -0.63 -3.10
N GLU A 134 -0.70 -0.13 -4.14
CA GLU A 134 -0.03 0.51 -5.28
C GLU A 134 0.78 1.74 -4.84
N VAL A 135 0.18 2.63 -4.04
CA VAL A 135 0.88 3.82 -3.53
C VAL A 135 2.01 3.45 -2.57
N VAL A 136 1.79 2.46 -1.70
CA VAL A 136 2.84 1.98 -0.78
C VAL A 136 4.00 1.35 -1.53
N ALA A 137 3.74 0.59 -2.60
CA ALA A 137 4.77 0.01 -3.45
C ALA A 137 5.58 1.11 -4.15
N HIS A 138 4.91 2.12 -4.72
CA HIS A 138 5.56 3.27 -5.34
C HIS A 138 6.40 4.06 -4.33
N ALA A 139 5.87 4.34 -3.14
CA ALA A 139 6.62 5.02 -2.08
C ALA A 139 7.87 4.24 -1.65
N LYS A 140 7.79 2.91 -1.58
CA LYS A 140 8.96 2.05 -1.31
C LYS A 140 10.02 2.15 -2.40
N TRP A 141 9.59 2.11 -3.65
CA TRP A 141 10.50 2.23 -4.79
C TRP A 141 11.24 3.57 -4.78
N ILE A 142 10.52 4.71 -4.66
CA ILE A 142 11.15 6.04 -4.58
C ILE A 142 12.09 6.14 -3.38
N ARG A 143 11.72 5.57 -2.23
CA ARG A 143 12.59 5.57 -1.05
C ARG A 143 13.90 4.86 -1.30
N GLU A 144 13.87 3.76 -2.04
CA GLU A 144 15.08 3.02 -2.39
C GLU A 144 15.96 3.78 -3.38
N GLU A 145 15.36 4.39 -4.41
CA GLU A 145 16.06 5.29 -5.35
C GLU A 145 16.76 6.43 -4.60
N LEU A 146 16.03 7.12 -3.70
CA LEU A 146 16.60 8.20 -2.88
C LEU A 146 17.69 7.71 -1.93
N ARG A 147 17.64 6.46 -1.48
CA ARG A 147 18.69 5.85 -0.67
C ARG A 147 19.95 5.66 -1.50
N CYS A 148 19.83 5.07 -2.68
CA CYS A 148 20.95 4.86 -3.59
C CYS A 148 21.59 6.20 -3.97
N ALA A 149 20.81 7.20 -4.35
CA ALA A 149 21.31 8.54 -4.66
C ALA A 149 22.03 9.21 -3.47
N PHE A 150 21.51 9.03 -2.26
CA PHE A 150 22.16 9.53 -1.04
C PHE A 150 23.50 8.87 -0.78
N ASP A 151 23.58 7.54 -0.91
CA ASP A 151 24.79 6.78 -0.68
C ASP A 151 25.86 7.15 -1.73
N GLU A 152 25.45 7.37 -2.98
CA GLU A 152 26.34 7.84 -4.05
C GLU A 152 26.87 9.25 -3.79
N ALA A 153 26.02 10.23 -3.51
CA ALA A 153 26.41 11.58 -3.18
C ALA A 153 27.34 11.64 -1.96
N SER A 154 27.09 10.79 -0.95
CA SER A 154 27.94 10.69 0.24
C SER A 154 29.34 10.18 -0.09
N ARG A 155 29.47 9.18 -1.01
CA ARG A 155 30.75 8.66 -1.45
C ARG A 155 31.57 9.72 -2.20
N ILE A 156 30.92 10.47 -3.10
CA ILE A 156 31.56 11.55 -3.87
C ILE A 156 32.09 12.64 -2.92
N LEU A 157 31.24 13.14 -2.00
CA LEU A 157 31.65 14.13 -1.01
C LEU A 157 32.84 13.66 -0.15
N THR A 158 32.84 12.39 0.25
CA THR A 158 33.95 11.81 1.02
C THR A 158 35.24 11.75 0.18
N SER A 159 35.14 11.44 -1.10
CA SER A 159 36.34 11.38 -1.99
C SER A 159 36.94 12.74 -2.23
N ILE A 160 36.11 13.79 -2.37
CA ILE A 160 36.54 15.20 -2.49
C ILE A 160 37.26 15.64 -1.21
N ASP A 161 36.70 15.38 -0.03
CA ASP A 161 37.30 15.75 1.27
C ASP A 161 38.64 15.06 1.51
N LEU A 162 38.76 13.80 1.09
CA LEU A 162 40.03 13.08 1.12
C LEU A 162 41.05 13.66 0.13
N GLY A 163 40.64 14.00 -1.10
CA GLY A 163 41.53 14.64 -2.10
C GLY A 163 42.14 15.93 -1.57
N HIS A 164 41.32 16.79 -0.99
CA HIS A 164 41.82 18.06 -0.40
C HIS A 164 42.77 17.88 0.81
N LYS A 165 42.73 16.74 1.51
CA LYS A 165 43.65 16.43 2.61
C LYS A 165 45.02 15.96 2.13
N PHE A 166 45.11 15.42 0.91
CA PHE A 166 46.41 14.96 0.34
C PHE A 166 47.13 16.02 -0.47
N GLU A 167 46.48 17.11 -0.84
CA GLU A 167 47.08 18.25 -1.54
C GLU A 167 47.69 19.32 -0.62
N ARG A 168 47.64 19.14 0.69
CA ARG A 168 48.27 19.98 1.71
C ARG A 168 49.47 19.28 2.37
#